data_fdcf667598aaedd6d5441960bfca8d3e
#
_entry.id   fdcf667598aaedd6d5441960bfca8d3e
#
_cell.length_a   1.000
_cell.length_b   1.000
_cell.length_c   1.000
_cell.angle_alpha   90.00
_cell.angle_beta   90.00
_cell.angle_gamma   90.00
#
_symmetry.space_group_name_H-M   'P 1'
#
loop_
_entity.id
_entity.type
_entity.pdbx_description
1 polymer ?
#
loop_
_entity_poly.entity_id
_entity_poly.type
_entity_poly.pdbx_seq_one_letter_code
_entity_poly.pdbx_strand_id
1 'polypeptide(L)'
;LENLERVVREVCTADVEPDGMVFDPTTVKTERIKEDADYEGVRVRFVGLLGKARVAMQIDVGFGDVVTPGAVDITYPALLDFPAPSLSGYPRETVVAEKFQAMVYLRTLNSRMKDFYDVWLLARQFAFDGSMLAKAIAATFANRETAIDVAPIAFTPDFTEQRSTLAQWAAFRNKLPNAEAC
;
A
#
# COMPACT_ATOMS: atom_id res chain seq x y z
N LEU A 1 3.16 16.84 -12.46
CA LEU A 1 4.37 16.77 -11.62
C LEU A 1 4.56 18.07 -10.85
N GLU A 2 4.68 19.21 -11.52
CA GLU A 2 4.95 20.53 -10.91
C GLU A 2 3.97 20.91 -9.79
N ASN A 3 2.67 20.64 -9.96
CA ASN A 3 1.67 20.94 -8.93
C ASN A 3 1.89 20.10 -7.66
N LEU A 4 2.21 18.81 -7.80
CA LEU A 4 2.47 17.93 -6.65
C LEU A 4 3.78 18.33 -5.94
N GLU A 5 4.81 18.68 -6.70
CA GLU A 5 6.07 19.17 -6.15
C GLU A 5 5.86 20.46 -5.35
N ARG A 6 5.07 21.40 -5.86
CA ARG A 6 4.70 22.63 -5.16
C ARG A 6 3.96 22.32 -3.84
N VAL A 7 2.96 21.45 -3.88
CA VAL A 7 2.21 21.07 -2.69
C VAL A 7 3.11 20.42 -1.63
N VAL A 8 4.01 19.51 -2.02
CA VAL A 8 4.92 18.89 -1.05
C VAL A 8 5.92 19.91 -0.47
N ARG A 9 6.40 20.88 -1.26
CA ARG A 9 7.24 21.96 -0.74
C ARG A 9 6.49 22.83 0.28
N GLU A 10 5.22 23.14 0.03
CA GLU A 10 4.36 23.85 0.98
C GLU A 10 4.18 23.06 2.27
N VAL A 11 3.93 21.74 2.17
CA VAL A 11 3.83 20.85 3.33
C VAL A 11 5.14 20.82 4.13
N CYS A 12 6.29 20.75 3.47
CA CYS A 12 7.61 20.79 4.13
C CYS A 12 7.86 22.07 4.95
N THR A 13 7.16 23.15 4.64
CA THR A 13 7.30 24.46 5.29
C THR A 13 6.11 24.83 6.17
N ALA A 14 5.14 23.91 6.32
CA ALA A 14 3.99 24.15 7.18
C ALA A 14 4.42 24.34 8.64
N ASP A 15 3.78 25.30 9.31
CA ASP A 15 3.99 25.54 10.74
C ASP A 15 3.25 24.45 11.54
N VAL A 16 3.99 23.61 12.23
CA VAL A 16 3.49 22.50 13.03
C VAL A 16 4.17 22.46 14.39
N GLU A 17 3.58 21.77 15.35
CA GLU A 17 4.23 21.56 16.65
C GLU A 17 5.59 20.86 16.45
N PRO A 18 6.67 21.42 17.04
CA PRO A 18 8.01 20.90 16.82
C PRO A 18 8.17 19.46 17.36
N ASP A 19 8.49 18.54 16.49
CA ASP A 19 8.79 17.12 16.82
C ASP A 19 10.29 16.79 16.65
N GLY A 20 11.10 17.81 16.34
CA GLY A 20 12.52 17.68 16.06
C GLY A 20 12.87 17.37 14.61
N MET A 21 11.88 17.11 13.76
CA MET A 21 12.07 16.94 12.32
C MET A 21 11.99 18.29 11.59
N VAL A 22 12.90 18.48 10.65
CA VAL A 22 12.85 19.62 9.72
C VAL A 22 12.95 19.08 8.31
N PHE A 23 11.98 19.41 7.48
CA PHE A 23 11.97 18.98 6.08
C PHE A 23 12.61 20.04 5.19
N ASP A 24 13.53 19.60 4.31
CA ASP A 24 14.22 20.51 3.38
C ASP A 24 13.44 20.60 2.06
N PRO A 25 12.66 21.68 1.82
CA PRO A 25 11.83 21.84 0.64
C PRO A 25 12.66 21.94 -0.65
N THR A 26 13.95 22.30 -0.57
CA THR A 26 14.83 22.41 -1.75
C THR A 26 15.19 21.05 -2.32
N THR A 27 15.06 19.99 -1.53
CA THR A 27 15.37 18.61 -1.93
C THR A 27 14.20 17.87 -2.58
N VAL A 28 13.01 18.49 -2.60
CA VAL A 28 11.80 17.87 -3.18
C VAL A 28 11.99 17.65 -4.67
N LYS A 29 11.85 16.39 -5.08
CA LYS A 29 11.92 15.95 -6.49
C LYS A 29 10.77 15.01 -6.78
N THR A 30 10.20 15.14 -7.98
CA THR A 30 9.13 14.28 -8.47
C THR A 30 9.58 13.49 -9.69
N GLU A 31 9.17 12.23 -9.75
CA GLU A 31 9.37 11.37 -10.93
C GLU A 31 8.09 10.59 -11.22
N ARG A 32 7.80 10.34 -12.50
CA ARG A 32 6.73 9.41 -12.88
C ARG A 32 7.19 8.00 -12.61
N ILE A 33 6.32 7.19 -12.00
CA ILE A 33 6.53 5.76 -11.81
C ILE A 33 5.44 5.01 -12.56
N LYS A 34 5.82 3.88 -13.15
CA LYS A 34 4.88 2.89 -13.67
C LYS A 34 4.93 1.72 -12.71
N GLU A 35 3.86 1.46 -11.98
CA GLU A 35 3.79 0.28 -11.11
C GLU A 35 3.46 -0.98 -11.90
N ASP A 36 2.65 -0.86 -12.97
CA ASP A 36 2.37 -1.88 -13.98
C ASP A 36 2.02 -1.19 -15.30
N ALA A 37 1.80 -1.92 -16.37
CA ALA A 37 1.63 -1.39 -17.74
C ALA A 37 0.56 -0.29 -17.86
N ASP A 38 -0.43 -0.23 -16.95
CA ASP A 38 -1.60 0.63 -17.02
C ASP A 38 -1.75 1.61 -15.82
N TYR A 39 -0.81 1.60 -14.85
CA TYR A 39 -0.92 2.43 -13.65
C TYR A 39 0.17 3.49 -13.61
N GLU A 40 -0.23 4.74 -13.87
CA GLU A 40 0.67 5.89 -13.74
C GLU A 40 0.63 6.45 -12.31
N GLY A 41 1.76 6.45 -11.65
CA GLY A 41 1.96 7.09 -10.36
C GLY A 41 3.02 8.18 -10.40
N VAL A 42 3.10 8.93 -9.32
CA VAL A 42 4.17 9.92 -9.10
C VAL A 42 4.86 9.63 -7.80
N ARG A 43 6.16 9.47 -7.85
CA ARG A 43 7.03 9.37 -6.69
C ARG A 43 7.58 10.74 -6.34
N VAL A 44 7.43 11.13 -5.08
CA VAL A 44 8.03 12.32 -4.52
C VAL A 44 9.10 11.90 -3.53
N ARG A 45 10.32 12.41 -3.69
CA ARG A 45 11.42 12.20 -2.76
C ARG A 45 11.88 13.53 -2.19
N PHE A 46 12.20 13.55 -0.90
CA PHE A 46 12.75 14.70 -0.20
C PHE A 46 13.54 14.24 1.02
N VAL A 47 14.17 15.18 1.71
CA VAL A 47 15.01 14.90 2.88
C VAL A 47 14.40 15.54 4.12
N GLY A 48 14.24 14.72 5.16
CA GLY A 48 14.03 15.17 6.53
C GLY A 48 15.36 15.20 7.30
N LEU A 49 15.46 16.12 8.22
CA LEU A 49 16.60 16.28 9.12
C LEU A 49 16.13 16.09 10.56
N LEU A 50 16.77 15.16 11.29
CA LEU A 50 16.60 15.00 12.72
C LEU A 50 17.96 15.31 13.38
N GLY A 51 18.12 16.54 13.84
CA GLY A 51 19.42 17.05 14.25
C GLY A 51 20.44 17.00 13.09
N LYS A 52 21.46 16.15 13.21
CA LYS A 52 22.46 15.93 12.15
C LYS A 52 22.14 14.74 11.23
N ALA A 53 21.15 13.94 11.57
CA ALA A 53 20.77 12.78 10.78
C ALA A 53 19.94 13.21 9.56
N ARG A 54 20.27 12.66 8.40
CA ARG A 54 19.49 12.85 7.16
C ARG A 54 18.61 11.62 6.93
N VAL A 55 17.31 11.86 6.83
CA VAL A 55 16.30 10.81 6.60
C VAL A 55 15.76 10.98 5.18
N ALA A 56 15.95 9.97 4.34
CA ALA A 56 15.35 9.96 3.01
C ALA A 56 13.84 9.65 3.14
N MET A 57 13.02 10.57 2.63
CA MET A 57 11.57 10.46 2.60
C MET A 57 11.10 10.15 1.19
N GLN A 58 10.06 9.32 1.09
CA GLN A 58 9.43 8.97 -0.18
C GLN A 58 7.91 8.89 0.02
N ILE A 59 7.19 9.50 -0.92
CA ILE A 59 5.73 9.39 -1.05
C ILE A 59 5.44 8.91 -2.46
N ASP A 60 4.69 7.84 -2.59
CA ASP A 60 4.18 7.35 -3.88
C ASP A 60 2.70 7.71 -3.97
N VAL A 61 2.33 8.43 -5.01
CA VAL A 61 0.96 8.90 -5.25
C VAL A 61 0.41 8.16 -6.47
N GLY A 62 -0.59 7.32 -6.24
CA GLY A 62 -1.38 6.67 -7.29
C GLY A 62 -2.60 7.53 -7.64
N PHE A 63 -3.09 7.39 -8.85
CA PHE A 63 -4.29 8.08 -9.33
C PHE A 63 -5.27 7.09 -9.92
N GLY A 64 -6.56 7.37 -9.71
CA GLY A 64 -7.63 6.60 -10.35
C GLY A 64 -8.11 5.38 -9.58
N ASP A 65 -7.65 5.16 -8.35
CA ASP A 65 -8.16 4.08 -7.50
C ASP A 65 -9.61 4.33 -7.09
N VAL A 66 -10.40 3.27 -7.08
CA VAL A 66 -11.76 3.27 -6.58
C VAL A 66 -11.76 2.82 -5.13
N VAL A 67 -12.19 3.70 -4.23
CA VAL A 67 -12.29 3.43 -2.80
C VAL A 67 -13.73 3.10 -2.43
N THR A 68 -14.00 1.88 -1.98
CA THR A 68 -15.34 1.39 -1.63
C THR A 68 -15.37 0.89 -0.18
N PRO A 69 -16.29 1.40 0.66
CA PRO A 69 -17.42 2.32 0.38
C PRO A 69 -17.04 3.78 0.25
N GLY A 70 -15.84 4.16 0.57
CA GLY A 70 -15.26 5.49 0.59
C GLY A 70 -14.13 5.55 1.60
N ALA A 71 -13.29 6.58 1.54
CA ALA A 71 -12.23 6.78 2.52
C ALA A 71 -12.80 6.89 3.94
N VAL A 72 -12.06 6.40 4.92
CA VAL A 72 -12.43 6.43 6.33
C VAL A 72 -11.40 7.24 7.13
N ASP A 73 -11.87 7.95 8.13
CA ASP A 73 -10.97 8.64 9.05
C ASP A 73 -10.34 7.62 9.99
N ILE A 74 -9.02 7.62 10.04
CA ILE A 74 -8.23 6.76 10.91
C ILE A 74 -7.35 7.61 11.83
N THR A 75 -7.25 7.22 13.09
CA THR A 75 -6.24 7.74 14.00
C THR A 75 -5.00 6.86 13.85
N TYR A 76 -3.94 7.42 13.27
CA TYR A 76 -2.70 6.66 13.07
C TYR A 76 -1.91 6.58 14.38
N PRO A 77 -1.48 5.39 14.82
CA PRO A 77 -0.82 5.24 16.12
C PRO A 77 0.52 5.99 16.14
N ALA A 78 0.71 6.83 17.15
CA ALA A 78 2.00 7.44 17.42
C ALA A 78 2.89 6.46 18.18
N LEU A 79 4.21 6.47 17.88
CA LEU A 79 5.21 5.65 18.57
C LEU A 79 5.78 6.34 19.82
N LEU A 80 5.65 7.65 19.89
CA LEU A 80 6.12 8.51 20.98
C LEU A 80 4.93 9.28 21.56
N ASP A 81 5.15 10.03 22.64
CA ASP A 81 4.12 10.83 23.31
C ASP A 81 3.75 12.10 22.53
N PHE A 82 3.50 11.96 21.23
CA PHE A 82 2.97 13.00 20.36
C PHE A 82 1.49 12.75 20.06
N PRO A 83 0.73 13.81 19.72
CA PRO A 83 -0.64 13.65 19.27
C PRO A 83 -0.72 12.73 18.07
N ALA A 84 -1.58 11.71 18.13
CA ALA A 84 -1.78 10.79 17.02
C ALA A 84 -2.48 11.52 15.85
N PRO A 85 -1.92 11.48 14.64
CA PRO A 85 -2.51 12.18 13.50
C PRO A 85 -3.82 11.51 13.05
N SER A 86 -4.80 12.32 12.67
CA SER A 86 -6.00 11.86 11.99
C SER A 86 -5.78 11.92 10.49
N LEU A 87 -5.95 10.80 9.82
CA LEU A 87 -5.69 10.63 8.39
C LEU A 87 -6.91 10.05 7.70
N SER A 88 -7.10 10.41 6.44
CA SER A 88 -8.04 9.73 5.57
C SER A 88 -7.36 8.49 4.97
N GLY A 89 -7.94 7.32 5.21
CA GLY A 89 -7.34 6.04 4.82
C GLY A 89 -8.29 5.16 4.02
N TYR A 90 -7.75 4.14 3.39
CA TYR A 90 -8.54 3.13 2.70
C TYR A 90 -9.24 2.22 3.71
N PRO A 91 -10.53 1.90 3.51
CA PRO A 91 -11.18 0.84 4.26
C PRO A 91 -10.54 -0.51 3.97
N ARG A 92 -10.63 -1.42 4.91
CA ARG A 92 -10.03 -2.77 4.81
C ARG A 92 -10.53 -3.54 3.59
N GLU A 93 -11.77 -3.35 3.23
CA GLU A 93 -12.42 -3.94 2.07
C GLU A 93 -11.73 -3.54 0.76
N THR A 94 -11.39 -2.24 0.61
CA THR A 94 -10.61 -1.76 -0.55
C THR A 94 -9.21 -2.36 -0.55
N VAL A 95 -8.52 -2.39 0.60
CA VAL A 95 -7.18 -2.99 0.69
C VAL A 95 -7.18 -4.46 0.27
N VAL A 96 -8.17 -5.25 0.73
CA VAL A 96 -8.31 -6.65 0.33
C VAL A 96 -8.63 -6.76 -1.16
N ALA A 97 -9.54 -5.93 -1.68
CA ALA A 97 -9.95 -5.97 -3.08
C ALA A 97 -8.77 -5.68 -4.04
N GLU A 98 -7.94 -4.68 -3.74
CA GLU A 98 -6.76 -4.36 -4.56
C GLU A 98 -5.72 -5.46 -4.55
N LYS A 99 -5.43 -6.04 -3.37
CA LYS A 99 -4.49 -7.14 -3.26
C LYS A 99 -4.99 -8.39 -3.96
N PHE A 100 -6.28 -8.69 -3.83
CA PHE A 100 -6.91 -9.82 -4.53
C PHE A 100 -6.87 -9.63 -6.04
N GLN A 101 -7.19 -8.42 -6.53
CA GLN A 101 -7.09 -8.12 -7.95
C GLN A 101 -5.65 -8.31 -8.46
N ALA A 102 -4.64 -7.82 -7.73
CA ALA A 102 -3.24 -8.03 -8.12
C ALA A 102 -2.85 -9.52 -8.15
N MET A 103 -3.36 -10.34 -7.23
CA MET A 103 -3.15 -11.80 -7.26
C MET A 103 -3.73 -12.44 -8.52
N VAL A 104 -4.94 -12.02 -8.91
CA VAL A 104 -5.62 -12.54 -10.11
C VAL A 104 -4.90 -12.06 -11.37
N TYR A 105 -4.55 -10.79 -11.45
CA TYR A 105 -3.92 -10.18 -12.61
C TYR A 105 -2.51 -10.73 -12.88
N LEU A 106 -1.66 -10.82 -11.85
CA LEU A 106 -0.28 -11.26 -11.98
C LEU A 106 -0.13 -12.78 -12.18
N ARG A 107 -1.15 -13.56 -11.84
CA ARG A 107 -1.16 -15.01 -12.08
C ARG A 107 0.10 -15.71 -11.54
N THR A 108 0.72 -16.55 -12.36
CA THR A 108 1.96 -17.28 -12.02
C THR A 108 3.20 -16.41 -11.89
N LEU A 109 3.17 -15.18 -12.37
CA LEU A 109 4.28 -14.22 -12.25
C LEU A 109 4.25 -13.44 -10.94
N ASN A 110 3.24 -13.68 -10.09
CA ASN A 110 3.10 -12.95 -8.85
C ASN A 110 4.25 -13.25 -7.87
N SER A 111 5.01 -12.24 -7.53
CA SER A 111 6.09 -12.27 -6.53
C SER A 111 5.75 -11.49 -5.26
N ARG A 112 4.54 -10.93 -5.16
CA ARG A 112 4.10 -10.04 -4.07
C ARG A 112 3.61 -10.86 -2.86
N MET A 113 4.50 -11.64 -2.25
CA MET A 113 4.18 -12.52 -1.12
C MET A 113 3.57 -11.78 0.08
N LYS A 114 3.94 -10.51 0.25
CA LYS A 114 3.35 -9.64 1.26
C LYS A 114 1.82 -9.49 1.09
N ASP A 115 1.32 -9.43 -0.14
CA ASP A 115 -0.12 -9.26 -0.38
C ASP A 115 -0.92 -10.47 0.12
N PHE A 116 -0.41 -11.69 -0.09
CA PHE A 116 -1.00 -12.92 0.46
C PHE A 116 -1.03 -12.90 1.98
N TYR A 117 0.09 -12.50 2.59
CA TYR A 117 0.20 -12.40 4.05
C TYR A 117 -0.75 -11.34 4.61
N ASP A 118 -0.82 -10.16 4.00
CA ASP A 118 -1.68 -9.06 4.45
C ASP A 118 -3.16 -9.46 4.40
N VAL A 119 -3.63 -10.10 3.31
CA VAL A 119 -5.02 -10.58 3.19
C VAL A 119 -5.30 -11.65 4.24
N TRP A 120 -4.40 -12.60 4.44
CA TRP A 120 -4.53 -13.63 5.47
C TRP A 120 -4.62 -13.01 6.88
N LEU A 121 -3.73 -12.05 7.19
CA LEU A 121 -3.71 -11.37 8.49
C LEU A 121 -5.00 -10.58 8.75
N LEU A 122 -5.44 -9.80 7.76
CA LEU A 122 -6.67 -9.01 7.84
C LEU A 122 -7.89 -9.91 8.06
N ALA A 123 -7.98 -11.03 7.35
CA ALA A 123 -9.07 -12.00 7.48
C ALA A 123 -9.12 -12.66 8.88
N ARG A 124 -7.99 -12.78 9.56
CA ARG A 124 -7.91 -13.34 10.93
C ARG A 124 -8.19 -12.31 12.01
N GLN A 125 -7.79 -11.06 11.79
CA GLN A 125 -7.89 -10.02 12.81
C GLN A 125 -9.22 -9.27 12.79
N PHE A 126 -9.93 -9.25 11.67
CA PHE A 126 -11.12 -8.44 11.49
C PHE A 126 -12.28 -9.23 10.89
N ALA A 127 -13.47 -8.93 11.37
CA ALA A 127 -14.70 -9.36 10.70
C ALA A 127 -14.98 -8.45 9.50
N PHE A 128 -15.41 -9.06 8.39
CA PHE A 128 -15.83 -8.36 7.18
C PHE A 128 -17.32 -8.55 6.93
N ASP A 129 -18.00 -7.49 6.51
CA ASP A 129 -19.30 -7.62 5.88
C ASP A 129 -19.12 -8.16 4.47
N GLY A 130 -19.67 -9.36 4.21
CA GLY A 130 -19.50 -10.04 2.92
C GLY A 130 -20.08 -9.27 1.74
N SER A 131 -21.18 -8.53 1.96
CA SER A 131 -21.79 -7.71 0.89
C SER A 131 -20.93 -6.50 0.54
N MET A 132 -20.33 -5.87 1.54
CA MET A 132 -19.43 -4.73 1.35
C MET A 132 -18.12 -5.16 0.70
N LEU A 133 -17.52 -6.26 1.16
CA LEU A 133 -16.31 -6.82 0.55
C LEU A 133 -16.54 -7.21 -0.92
N ALA A 134 -17.66 -7.84 -1.23
CA ALA A 134 -18.02 -8.19 -2.60
C ALA A 134 -18.17 -6.93 -3.49
N LYS A 135 -18.77 -5.86 -2.98
CA LYS A 135 -18.86 -4.57 -3.70
C LYS A 135 -17.48 -3.94 -3.94
N ALA A 136 -16.60 -3.96 -2.95
CA ALA A 136 -15.24 -3.43 -3.10
C ALA A 136 -14.47 -4.23 -4.16
N ILE A 137 -14.53 -5.56 -4.13
CA ILE A 137 -13.91 -6.44 -5.13
C ILE A 137 -14.46 -6.13 -6.52
N ALA A 138 -15.77 -6.09 -6.69
CA ALA A 138 -16.39 -5.81 -7.97
C ALA A 138 -15.98 -4.44 -8.53
N ALA A 139 -15.96 -3.40 -7.69
CA ALA A 139 -15.58 -2.05 -8.08
C ALA A 139 -14.10 -1.96 -8.50
N THR A 140 -13.19 -2.57 -7.73
CA THR A 140 -11.76 -2.60 -8.04
C THR A 140 -11.47 -3.37 -9.34
N PHE A 141 -12.10 -4.55 -9.52
CA PHE A 141 -11.91 -5.35 -10.72
C PHE A 141 -12.47 -4.67 -11.98
N ALA A 142 -13.63 -4.02 -11.85
CA ALA A 142 -14.20 -3.23 -12.95
C ALA A 142 -13.30 -2.03 -13.32
N ASN A 143 -12.81 -1.29 -12.32
CA ASN A 143 -11.94 -0.13 -12.52
C ASN A 143 -10.62 -0.50 -13.20
N ARG A 144 -10.09 -1.69 -12.91
CA ARG A 144 -8.83 -2.20 -13.48
C ARG A 144 -9.05 -3.18 -14.64
N GLU A 145 -10.23 -3.20 -15.24
CA GLU A 145 -10.60 -4.02 -16.38
C GLU A 145 -10.19 -5.50 -16.24
N THR A 146 -10.22 -6.01 -15.00
CA THR A 146 -9.83 -7.38 -14.67
C THR A 146 -11.08 -8.25 -14.51
N ALA A 147 -11.16 -9.37 -15.21
CA ALA A 147 -12.26 -10.32 -15.03
C ALA A 147 -12.16 -11.02 -13.67
N ILE A 148 -13.30 -11.17 -12.98
CA ILE A 148 -13.35 -11.97 -11.74
C ILE A 148 -13.30 -13.45 -12.14
N ASP A 149 -12.23 -14.12 -11.72
CA ASP A 149 -12.07 -15.57 -11.91
C ASP A 149 -12.62 -16.32 -10.68
N VAL A 150 -13.42 -17.36 -10.91
CA VAL A 150 -13.98 -18.20 -9.85
C VAL A 150 -12.95 -19.17 -9.26
N ALA A 151 -11.86 -19.44 -9.97
CA ALA A 151 -10.79 -20.32 -9.56
C ALA A 151 -9.41 -19.71 -9.93
N PRO A 152 -9.03 -18.59 -9.29
CA PRO A 152 -7.79 -17.90 -9.64
C PRO A 152 -6.58 -18.81 -9.46
N ILE A 153 -5.68 -18.83 -10.44
CA ILE A 153 -4.49 -19.66 -10.43
C ILE A 153 -3.60 -19.41 -9.19
N ALA A 154 -3.63 -18.20 -8.65
CA ALA A 154 -2.92 -17.81 -7.43
C ALA A 154 -3.28 -18.68 -6.19
N PHE A 155 -4.42 -19.38 -6.22
CA PHE A 155 -4.90 -20.25 -5.13
C PHE A 155 -4.91 -21.73 -5.52
N THR A 156 -4.28 -22.09 -6.63
CA THR A 156 -4.18 -23.48 -7.08
C THR A 156 -2.81 -24.07 -6.80
N PRO A 157 -2.66 -25.40 -6.77
CA PRO A 157 -1.35 -26.06 -6.67
C PRO A 157 -0.35 -25.63 -7.74
N ASP A 158 -0.84 -25.29 -8.95
CA ASP A 158 0.00 -24.79 -10.05
C ASP A 158 0.78 -23.53 -9.71
N PHE A 159 0.33 -22.75 -8.73
CA PHE A 159 1.04 -21.60 -8.22
C PHE A 159 1.71 -21.89 -6.87
N THR A 160 0.96 -22.47 -5.92
CA THR A 160 1.42 -22.60 -4.52
C THR A 160 2.55 -23.61 -4.35
N GLU A 161 2.65 -24.61 -5.24
CA GLU A 161 3.68 -25.65 -5.20
C GLU A 161 4.87 -25.38 -6.13
N GLN A 162 4.88 -24.25 -6.85
CA GLN A 162 6.02 -23.86 -7.67
C GLN A 162 7.25 -23.60 -6.79
N ARG A 163 8.42 -24.08 -7.22
CA ARG A 163 9.69 -23.86 -6.51
C ARG A 163 10.00 -22.37 -6.29
N SER A 164 9.70 -21.54 -7.30
CA SER A 164 9.88 -20.08 -7.22
C SER A 164 8.98 -19.47 -6.15
N THR A 165 7.70 -19.83 -6.11
CA THR A 165 6.73 -19.33 -5.14
C THR A 165 7.11 -19.75 -3.71
N LEU A 166 7.47 -21.02 -3.52
CA LEU A 166 7.92 -21.52 -2.21
C LEU A 166 9.20 -20.80 -1.73
N ALA A 167 10.15 -20.57 -2.64
CA ALA A 167 11.39 -19.86 -2.30
C ALA A 167 11.11 -18.38 -1.95
N GLN A 168 10.23 -17.70 -2.70
CA GLN A 168 9.83 -16.33 -2.43
C GLN A 168 9.07 -16.21 -1.10
N TRP A 169 8.18 -17.16 -0.82
CA TRP A 169 7.45 -17.22 0.45
C TRP A 169 8.41 -17.42 1.63
N ALA A 170 9.34 -18.36 1.53
CA ALA A 170 10.36 -18.59 2.55
C ALA A 170 11.23 -17.34 2.79
N ALA A 171 11.68 -16.67 1.71
CA ALA A 171 12.46 -15.44 1.80
C ALA A 171 11.66 -14.29 2.44
N PHE A 172 10.36 -14.19 2.15
CA PHE A 172 9.47 -13.21 2.78
C PHE A 172 9.31 -13.50 4.27
N ARG A 173 8.99 -14.73 4.65
CA ARG A 173 8.84 -15.15 6.06
C ARG A 173 10.06 -14.86 6.91
N ASN A 174 11.26 -15.09 6.38
CA ASN A 174 12.51 -14.83 7.09
C ASN A 174 12.74 -13.34 7.43
N LYS A 175 11.96 -12.42 6.80
CA LYS A 175 12.01 -10.98 7.09
C LYS A 175 11.01 -10.54 8.16
N LEU A 176 10.07 -11.41 8.52
CA LEU A 176 9.04 -11.07 9.51
C LEU A 176 9.62 -11.26 10.92
N PRO A 177 9.59 -10.23 11.78
CA PRO A 177 9.89 -10.43 13.19
C PRO A 177 8.76 -11.28 13.79
N ASN A 178 9.08 -12.43 14.37
CA ASN A 178 8.11 -13.37 14.96
C ASN A 178 7.11 -13.95 13.95
N ALA A 179 7.59 -14.49 12.83
CA ALA A 179 6.73 -15.23 11.91
C ALA A 179 6.11 -16.43 12.64
N GLU A 180 4.93 -16.22 13.25
CA GLU A 180 4.05 -17.31 13.62
C GLU A 180 3.79 -18.16 12.36
N ALA A 181 3.75 -19.45 12.56
CA ALA A 181 3.61 -20.41 11.46
C ALA A 181 2.33 -20.10 10.65
N CYS A 182 2.51 -19.50 9.49
CA CYS A 182 1.50 -19.38 8.45
C CYS A 182 1.56 -20.59 7.55
#